data_fd79111b0c43c153c5f408dc5bb38738
#
_entry.id   fd79111b0c43c153c5f408dc5bb38738
#
_cell.length_a   1.000
_cell.length_b   1.000
_cell.length_c   1.000
_cell.angle_alpha   90.00
_cell.angle_beta   90.00
_cell.angle_gamma   90.00
#
_symmetry.space_group_name_H-M   'P 1'
#
loop_
_entity.id
_entity.type
_entity.pdbx_description
1 polymer ?
#
loop_
_entity_poly.entity_id
_entity_poly.type
_entity_poly.pdbx_seq_one_letter_code
_entity_poly.pdbx_strand_id
1 'polypeptide(L)'
;VGKVGFAPQFTAAQAQLTVKESLDYALRLAVPSAAERHRRLESVLGVTGLSPHRDKRVSSLSGGQLRRLSLGIELTLDPPCMVCDEVTSGLDPQSEDQILALLRQLVVSGGKSFVCIIHNLGKLNQFDWVTVVYQGDVVFQGSPSALLGYFGIPDGLRLYEVLNAQDLAYWRDRWAIHQAEHAGEFEAAVAAVTSEVASVDSLPEPAVPGGISQFFTLLARRFRLFFRDTGYLGLTLAITF
;
A
#
# COMPACT_ATOMS: atom_id res chain seq x y z
N VAL A 1 15.46 5.62 -4.19
CA VAL A 1 14.68 4.38 -4.06
C VAL A 1 14.48 4.15 -2.57
N GLY A 2 13.24 3.89 -2.13
CA GLY A 2 12.94 3.54 -0.74
C GLY A 2 12.29 4.64 0.11
N LYS A 3 12.10 5.86 -0.38
CA LYS A 3 11.38 6.92 0.37
C LYS A 3 9.86 6.76 0.30
N VAL A 4 9.31 6.19 -0.77
CA VAL A 4 7.86 5.92 -0.94
C VAL A 4 7.69 4.49 -1.44
N GLY A 5 6.87 3.71 -0.75
CA GLY A 5 6.41 2.40 -1.19
C GLY A 5 5.10 2.52 -1.97
N PHE A 6 4.83 1.56 -2.85
CA PHE A 6 3.59 1.52 -3.62
C PHE A 6 2.99 0.12 -3.57
N ALA A 7 1.82 0.00 -2.93
CA ALA A 7 1.07 -1.24 -2.89
C ALA A 7 -0.03 -1.21 -3.98
N PRO A 8 0.15 -1.93 -5.10
CA PRO A 8 -0.80 -1.92 -6.20
C PRO A 8 -2.07 -2.72 -5.88
N GLN A 9 -3.13 -2.46 -6.64
CA GLN A 9 -4.39 -3.19 -6.57
C GLN A 9 -4.21 -4.71 -6.77
N PHE A 10 -3.31 -5.12 -7.65
CA PHE A 10 -3.01 -6.52 -7.91
C PHE A 10 -1.59 -6.87 -7.44
N THR A 11 -1.47 -7.98 -6.73
CA THR A 11 -0.15 -8.42 -6.24
C THR A 11 0.75 -8.90 -7.38
N ALA A 12 2.02 -8.56 -7.31
CA ALA A 12 3.07 -9.10 -8.17
C ALA A 12 3.65 -10.43 -7.65
N ALA A 13 3.11 -10.96 -6.55
CA ALA A 13 3.60 -12.21 -5.95
C ALA A 13 3.35 -13.40 -6.87
N GLN A 14 4.37 -14.24 -7.05
CA GLN A 14 4.32 -15.40 -7.94
C GLN A 14 3.61 -16.58 -7.26
N ALA A 15 2.59 -17.14 -7.91
CA ALA A 15 1.73 -18.21 -7.38
C ALA A 15 2.50 -19.46 -6.89
N GLN A 16 3.62 -19.80 -7.56
CA GLN A 16 4.45 -20.97 -7.29
C GLN A 16 5.44 -20.79 -6.13
N LEU A 17 5.68 -19.55 -5.68
CA LEU A 17 6.54 -19.27 -4.54
C LEU A 17 5.78 -19.46 -3.22
N THR A 18 6.52 -19.67 -2.12
CA THR A 18 5.96 -19.55 -0.78
C THR A 18 5.92 -18.08 -0.35
N VAL A 19 5.16 -17.78 0.71
CA VAL A 19 5.14 -16.47 1.36
C VAL A 19 6.56 -16.02 1.70
N LYS A 20 7.31 -16.89 2.41
CA LYS A 20 8.70 -16.63 2.79
C LYS A 20 9.59 -16.36 1.59
N GLU A 21 9.48 -17.15 0.53
CA GLU A 21 10.28 -16.98 -0.68
C GLU A 21 9.98 -15.65 -1.38
N SER A 22 8.70 -15.26 -1.45
CA SER A 22 8.30 -13.99 -2.06
C SER A 22 8.94 -12.79 -1.34
N LEU A 23 8.89 -12.78 -0.01
CA LEU A 23 9.52 -11.75 0.83
C LEU A 23 11.06 -11.81 0.75
N ASP A 24 11.66 -13.01 0.78
CA ASP A 24 13.12 -13.19 0.72
C ASP A 24 13.68 -12.68 -0.63
N TYR A 25 13.01 -12.97 -1.76
CA TYR A 25 13.44 -12.43 -3.05
C TYR A 25 13.34 -10.90 -3.12
N ALA A 26 12.30 -10.30 -2.57
CA ALA A 26 12.19 -8.84 -2.49
C ALA A 26 13.35 -8.25 -1.66
N LEU A 27 13.62 -8.82 -0.50
CA LEU A 27 14.73 -8.43 0.37
C LEU A 27 16.10 -8.58 -0.29
N ARG A 28 16.35 -9.67 -1.02
CA ARG A 28 17.63 -9.90 -1.72
C ARG A 28 17.90 -8.89 -2.82
N LEU A 29 16.86 -8.32 -3.40
CA LEU A 29 17.00 -7.29 -4.44
C LEU A 29 17.29 -5.90 -3.85
N ALA A 30 16.96 -5.68 -2.58
CA ALA A 30 16.99 -4.35 -1.97
C ALA A 30 17.99 -4.23 -0.81
N VAL A 31 18.25 -5.32 -0.06
CA VAL A 31 19.05 -5.28 1.18
C VAL A 31 20.32 -6.11 1.03
N PRO A 32 21.52 -5.51 1.06
CA PRO A 32 22.80 -6.24 0.89
C PRO A 32 23.08 -7.21 2.04
N SER A 33 22.87 -6.79 3.29
CA SER A 33 23.20 -7.55 4.48
C SER A 33 22.27 -8.75 4.69
N ALA A 34 22.84 -9.96 4.81
CA ALA A 34 22.09 -11.19 5.08
C ALA A 34 21.40 -11.16 6.46
N ALA A 35 22.09 -10.62 7.47
CA ALA A 35 21.54 -10.50 8.82
C ALA A 35 20.34 -9.54 8.83
N GLU A 36 20.45 -8.40 8.14
CA GLU A 36 19.37 -7.43 8.00
C GLU A 36 18.17 -8.00 7.23
N ARG A 37 18.42 -8.76 6.14
CA ARG A 37 17.35 -9.46 5.41
C ARG A 37 16.58 -10.41 6.32
N HIS A 38 17.29 -11.20 7.15
CA HIS A 38 16.64 -12.12 8.07
C HIS A 38 15.79 -11.38 9.10
N ARG A 39 16.32 -10.33 9.70
CA ARG A 39 15.61 -9.50 10.68
C ARG A 39 14.34 -8.89 10.08
N ARG A 40 14.43 -8.30 8.89
CA ARG A 40 13.28 -7.70 8.20
C ARG A 40 12.25 -8.74 7.78
N LEU A 41 12.68 -9.91 7.30
CA LEU A 41 11.79 -11.01 6.96
C LEU A 41 10.90 -11.42 8.15
N GLU A 42 11.51 -11.67 9.31
CA GLU A 42 10.76 -12.06 10.50
C GLU A 42 9.85 -10.92 11.01
N SER A 43 10.32 -9.68 10.95
CA SER A 43 9.53 -8.50 11.30
C SER A 43 8.30 -8.36 10.40
N VAL A 44 8.48 -8.45 9.08
CA VAL A 44 7.37 -8.32 8.11
C VAL A 44 6.39 -9.48 8.27
N LEU A 45 6.85 -10.71 8.42
CA LEU A 45 5.99 -11.87 8.69
C LEU A 45 5.15 -11.69 9.95
N GLY A 46 5.76 -11.15 11.02
CA GLY A 46 5.10 -10.87 12.27
C GLY A 46 4.03 -9.80 12.14
N VAL A 47 4.40 -8.64 11.61
CA VAL A 47 3.52 -7.47 11.50
C VAL A 47 2.34 -7.71 10.57
N THR A 48 2.56 -8.46 9.46
CA THR A 48 1.48 -8.82 8.53
C THR A 48 0.64 -10.01 9.00
N GLY A 49 1.01 -10.67 10.11
CA GLY A 49 0.33 -11.87 10.61
C GLY A 49 0.49 -13.09 9.69
N LEU A 50 1.54 -13.10 8.85
CA LEU A 50 1.80 -14.18 7.90
C LEU A 50 2.76 -15.25 8.44
N SER A 51 3.28 -15.13 9.66
CA SER A 51 4.19 -16.11 10.27
C SER A 51 3.66 -17.56 10.23
N PRO A 52 2.36 -17.84 10.54
CA PRO A 52 1.80 -19.19 10.44
C PRO A 52 1.69 -19.71 9.00
N HIS A 53 1.79 -18.82 8.02
CA HIS A 53 1.60 -19.14 6.60
C HIS A 53 2.90 -19.05 5.79
N ARG A 54 4.04 -18.86 6.46
CA ARG A 54 5.36 -18.61 5.84
C ARG A 54 5.75 -19.60 4.75
N ASP A 55 5.40 -20.87 4.93
CA ASP A 55 5.75 -21.96 4.02
C ASP A 55 4.62 -22.35 3.05
N LYS A 56 3.45 -21.69 3.16
CA LYS A 56 2.35 -21.88 2.21
C LYS A 56 2.69 -21.26 0.85
N ARG A 57 2.25 -21.91 -0.23
CA ARG A 57 2.33 -21.32 -1.57
C ARG A 57 1.38 -20.15 -1.70
N VAL A 58 1.79 -19.14 -2.46
CA VAL A 58 0.97 -17.95 -2.74
C VAL A 58 -0.36 -18.34 -3.38
N SER A 59 -0.37 -19.35 -4.25
CA SER A 59 -1.60 -19.89 -4.88
C SER A 59 -2.63 -20.45 -3.91
N SER A 60 -2.25 -20.77 -2.66
CA SER A 60 -3.15 -21.32 -1.63
C SER A 60 -3.58 -20.31 -0.57
N LEU A 61 -3.23 -19.04 -0.75
CA LEU A 61 -3.60 -17.97 0.16
C LEU A 61 -5.04 -17.50 -0.10
N SER A 62 -5.75 -17.13 0.98
CA SER A 62 -7.00 -16.37 0.85
C SER A 62 -6.74 -14.97 0.30
N GLY A 63 -7.79 -14.28 -0.18
CA GLY A 63 -7.67 -12.92 -0.69
C GLY A 63 -7.03 -11.96 0.33
N GLY A 64 -7.47 -12.01 1.60
CA GLY A 64 -6.90 -11.19 2.67
C GLY A 64 -5.43 -11.54 2.97
N GLN A 65 -5.06 -12.83 2.96
CA GLN A 65 -3.66 -13.26 3.13
C GLN A 65 -2.79 -12.81 1.96
N LEU A 66 -3.31 -12.90 0.74
CA LEU A 66 -2.61 -12.43 -0.46
C LEU A 66 -2.38 -10.91 -0.41
N ARG A 67 -3.38 -10.17 0.05
CA ARG A 67 -3.27 -8.71 0.21
C ARG A 67 -2.23 -8.33 1.27
N ARG A 68 -2.21 -9.04 2.41
CA ARG A 68 -1.16 -8.86 3.44
C ARG A 68 0.23 -9.19 2.91
N LEU A 69 0.37 -10.21 2.04
CA LEU A 69 1.63 -10.51 1.39
C LEU A 69 2.06 -9.38 0.45
N SER A 70 1.14 -8.81 -0.33
CA SER A 70 1.42 -7.68 -1.22
C SER A 70 1.94 -6.48 -0.42
N LEU A 71 1.25 -6.09 0.65
CA LEU A 71 1.74 -5.06 1.58
C LEU A 71 3.09 -5.43 2.21
N GLY A 72 3.26 -6.69 2.61
CA GLY A 72 4.50 -7.20 3.19
C GLY A 72 5.70 -7.07 2.25
N ILE A 73 5.51 -7.32 0.95
CA ILE A 73 6.57 -7.15 -0.05
C ILE A 73 7.06 -5.70 -0.08
N GLU A 74 6.17 -4.73 -0.07
CA GLU A 74 6.53 -3.31 -0.04
C GLU A 74 7.15 -2.90 1.31
N LEU A 75 6.64 -3.44 2.42
CA LEU A 75 7.18 -3.20 3.76
C LEU A 75 8.60 -3.77 3.95
N THR A 76 9.08 -4.69 3.09
CA THR A 76 10.47 -5.18 3.14
C THR A 76 11.48 -4.05 2.96
N LEU A 77 11.12 -3.00 2.22
CA LEU A 77 11.96 -1.82 1.98
C LEU A 77 11.93 -0.83 3.14
N ASP A 78 11.01 -1.03 4.08
CA ASP A 78 10.78 -0.16 5.23
C ASP A 78 10.55 1.32 4.87
N PRO A 79 9.67 1.62 3.89
CA PRO A 79 9.44 3.00 3.48
C PRO A 79 8.71 3.78 4.58
N PRO A 80 9.06 5.08 4.77
CA PRO A 80 8.35 5.93 5.72
C PRO A 80 6.93 6.31 5.25
N CYS A 81 6.70 6.32 3.93
CA CYS A 81 5.41 6.60 3.33
C CYS A 81 5.04 5.51 2.31
N MET A 82 3.77 5.13 2.26
CA MET A 82 3.23 4.19 1.26
C MET A 82 1.98 4.72 0.60
N VAL A 83 1.91 4.55 -0.72
CA VAL A 83 0.69 4.74 -1.49
C VAL A 83 0.04 3.37 -1.69
N CYS A 84 -1.21 3.25 -1.29
CA CYS A 84 -1.99 2.02 -1.33
C CYS A 84 -3.14 2.18 -2.32
N ASP A 85 -3.05 1.49 -3.45
CA ASP A 85 -4.07 1.53 -4.49
C ASP A 85 -5.09 0.43 -4.25
N GLU A 86 -6.26 0.80 -3.73
CA GLU A 86 -7.39 -0.09 -3.47
C GLU A 86 -7.04 -1.38 -2.71
N VAL A 87 -6.15 -1.28 -1.72
CA VAL A 87 -5.65 -2.48 -1.00
C VAL A 87 -6.72 -3.26 -0.25
N THR A 88 -7.92 -2.73 -0.10
CA THR A 88 -9.07 -3.41 0.54
C THR A 88 -10.12 -3.87 -0.48
N SER A 89 -10.00 -3.52 -1.75
CA SER A 89 -10.97 -3.88 -2.79
C SER A 89 -11.10 -5.40 -2.96
N GLY A 90 -12.34 -5.86 -3.08
CA GLY A 90 -12.67 -7.28 -3.28
C GLY A 90 -12.45 -8.18 -2.07
N LEU A 91 -12.21 -7.63 -0.89
CA LEU A 91 -12.13 -8.36 0.36
C LEU A 91 -13.50 -8.46 1.05
N ASP A 92 -13.68 -9.51 1.83
CA ASP A 92 -14.78 -9.58 2.79
C ASP A 92 -14.60 -8.52 3.90
N PRO A 93 -15.70 -8.10 4.58
CA PRO A 93 -15.63 -7.02 5.57
C PRO A 93 -14.63 -7.27 6.70
N GLN A 94 -14.47 -8.52 7.14
CA GLN A 94 -13.53 -8.87 8.21
C GLN A 94 -12.07 -8.72 7.74
N SER A 95 -11.78 -9.17 6.52
CA SER A 95 -10.44 -9.04 5.92
C SER A 95 -10.09 -7.57 5.66
N GLU A 96 -11.06 -6.75 5.20
CA GLU A 96 -10.91 -5.31 5.05
C GLU A 96 -10.53 -4.65 6.37
N ASP A 97 -11.29 -4.90 7.45
CA ASP A 97 -11.01 -4.35 8.78
C ASP A 97 -9.63 -4.76 9.30
N GLN A 98 -9.20 -5.98 9.04
CA GLN A 98 -7.87 -6.46 9.42
C GLN A 98 -6.74 -5.74 8.66
N ILE A 99 -6.94 -5.40 7.39
CA ILE A 99 -5.95 -4.61 6.62
C ILE A 99 -5.89 -3.18 7.16
N LEU A 100 -7.04 -2.52 7.37
CA LEU A 100 -7.07 -1.16 7.93
C LEU A 100 -6.45 -1.10 9.33
N ALA A 101 -6.72 -2.09 10.18
CA ALA A 101 -6.11 -2.21 11.50
C ALA A 101 -4.57 -2.38 11.42
N LEU A 102 -4.08 -3.19 10.45
CA LEU A 102 -2.64 -3.33 10.17
C LEU A 102 -2.02 -1.98 9.79
N LEU A 103 -2.63 -1.25 8.84
CA LEU A 103 -2.14 0.07 8.44
C LEU A 103 -2.13 1.03 9.64
N ARG A 104 -3.20 1.07 10.44
CA ARG A 104 -3.27 1.90 11.64
C ARG A 104 -2.19 1.55 12.67
N GLN A 105 -1.93 0.26 12.89
CA GLN A 105 -0.84 -0.19 13.76
C GLN A 105 0.51 0.34 13.27
N LEU A 106 0.78 0.27 11.95
CA LEU A 106 2.03 0.78 11.38
C LEU A 106 2.18 2.29 11.47
N VAL A 107 1.08 3.06 11.44
CA VAL A 107 1.09 4.50 11.71
C VAL A 107 1.47 4.75 13.16
N VAL A 108 0.74 4.15 14.11
CA VAL A 108 0.88 4.44 15.55
C VAL A 108 2.20 3.94 16.11
N SER A 109 2.61 2.73 15.79
CA SER A 109 3.81 2.10 16.36
C SER A 109 5.05 2.24 15.49
N GLY A 110 4.89 2.47 14.19
CA GLY A 110 5.98 2.48 13.21
C GLY A 110 6.31 3.86 12.64
N GLY A 111 5.56 4.91 12.99
CA GLY A 111 5.76 6.27 12.47
C GLY A 111 5.63 6.35 10.94
N LYS A 112 4.83 5.47 10.34
CA LYS A 112 4.64 5.42 8.88
C LYS A 112 3.41 6.23 8.47
N SER A 113 3.43 6.74 7.23
CA SER A 113 2.30 7.41 6.61
C SER A 113 1.74 6.57 5.47
N PHE A 114 0.41 6.57 5.31
CA PHE A 114 -0.26 5.86 4.24
C PHE A 114 -1.22 6.79 3.49
N VAL A 115 -1.11 6.79 2.16
CA VAL A 115 -2.10 7.41 1.27
C VAL A 115 -2.87 6.27 0.62
N CYS A 116 -4.16 6.14 0.93
CA CYS A 116 -4.98 5.03 0.47
C CYS A 116 -6.06 5.52 -0.49
N ILE A 117 -6.15 4.90 -1.66
CA ILE A 117 -7.32 5.02 -2.53
C ILE A 117 -8.33 3.98 -2.05
N ILE A 118 -9.55 4.42 -1.73
CA ILE A 118 -10.60 3.56 -1.18
C ILE A 118 -11.90 3.73 -1.96
N HIS A 119 -12.69 2.65 -2.03
CA HIS A 119 -14.06 2.66 -2.57
C HIS A 119 -15.13 2.51 -1.49
N ASN A 120 -14.79 1.89 -0.36
CA ASN A 120 -15.72 1.71 0.74
C ASN A 120 -15.77 2.97 1.62
N LEU A 121 -16.67 3.89 1.27
CA LEU A 121 -16.85 5.15 1.98
C LEU A 121 -17.42 4.98 3.40
N GLY A 122 -17.94 3.80 3.75
CA GLY A 122 -18.34 3.48 5.14
C GLY A 122 -17.15 3.37 6.10
N LYS A 123 -15.92 3.34 5.59
CA LYS A 123 -14.68 3.25 6.39
C LYS A 123 -13.93 4.59 6.54
N LEU A 124 -14.51 5.70 6.07
CA LEU A 124 -13.85 7.03 6.10
C LEU A 124 -13.33 7.42 7.48
N ASN A 125 -14.05 7.09 8.55
CA ASN A 125 -13.67 7.41 9.94
C ASN A 125 -12.41 6.68 10.42
N GLN A 126 -11.88 5.73 9.68
CA GLN A 126 -10.62 5.06 10.00
C GLN A 126 -9.38 5.83 9.51
N PHE A 127 -9.60 6.92 8.77
CA PHE A 127 -8.54 7.79 8.24
C PHE A 127 -8.48 9.11 9.00
N ASP A 128 -7.29 9.68 9.10
CA ASP A 128 -7.10 10.97 9.76
C ASP A 128 -7.44 12.14 8.83
N TRP A 129 -7.24 11.94 7.52
CA TRP A 129 -7.44 12.95 6.49
C TRP A 129 -8.02 12.34 5.21
N VAL A 130 -8.91 13.06 4.56
CA VAL A 130 -9.59 12.65 3.33
C VAL A 130 -9.42 13.70 2.26
N THR A 131 -9.12 13.28 1.04
CA THR A 131 -9.15 14.11 -0.17
C THR A 131 -10.19 13.54 -1.13
N VAL A 132 -11.13 14.36 -1.54
CA VAL A 132 -12.14 13.99 -2.55
C VAL A 132 -11.72 14.57 -3.88
N VAL A 133 -11.53 13.69 -4.88
CA VAL A 133 -11.26 14.08 -6.27
C VAL A 133 -12.49 13.76 -7.10
N TYR A 134 -13.03 14.76 -7.79
CA TYR A 134 -14.20 14.61 -8.66
C TYR A 134 -13.87 15.15 -10.05
N GLN A 135 -14.03 14.32 -11.08
CA GLN A 135 -13.72 14.62 -12.48
C GLN A 135 -12.32 15.23 -12.71
N GLY A 136 -11.33 14.80 -11.91
CA GLY A 136 -9.94 15.24 -12.02
C GLY A 136 -9.56 16.43 -11.13
N ASP A 137 -10.52 17.08 -10.47
CA ASP A 137 -10.25 18.18 -9.54
C ASP A 137 -10.44 17.78 -8.09
N VAL A 138 -9.65 18.40 -7.20
CA VAL A 138 -9.87 18.32 -5.76
C VAL A 138 -11.03 19.19 -5.38
N VAL A 139 -12.07 18.62 -4.79
CA VAL A 139 -13.30 19.30 -4.37
C VAL A 139 -13.50 19.33 -2.86
N PHE A 140 -12.63 18.63 -2.12
CA PHE A 140 -12.57 18.68 -0.65
C PHE A 140 -11.26 18.08 -0.15
N GLN A 141 -10.74 18.66 0.93
CA GLN A 141 -9.68 18.10 1.77
C GLN A 141 -9.98 18.43 3.24
N GLY A 142 -9.84 17.45 4.13
CA GLY A 142 -10.06 17.65 5.56
C GLY A 142 -10.27 16.36 6.32
N SER A 143 -10.65 16.50 7.60
CA SER A 143 -11.02 15.34 8.41
C SER A 143 -12.32 14.68 7.91
N PRO A 144 -12.57 13.39 8.23
CA PRO A 144 -13.84 12.73 7.90
C PRO A 144 -15.07 13.49 8.43
N SER A 145 -14.99 14.05 9.63
CA SER A 145 -16.09 14.84 10.21
C SER A 145 -16.34 16.13 9.44
N ALA A 146 -15.28 16.84 9.04
CA ALA A 146 -15.40 18.04 8.21
C ALA A 146 -16.01 17.72 6.83
N LEU A 147 -15.67 16.55 6.24
CA LEU A 147 -16.27 16.08 4.99
C LEU A 147 -17.79 15.97 5.12
N LEU A 148 -18.29 15.31 6.17
CA LEU A 148 -19.72 15.13 6.37
C LEU A 148 -20.44 16.49 6.48
N GLY A 149 -19.86 17.44 7.22
CA GLY A 149 -20.39 18.81 7.34
C GLY A 149 -20.35 19.57 6.02
N TYR A 150 -19.23 19.50 5.29
CA TYR A 150 -19.06 20.19 4.01
C TYR A 150 -20.09 19.72 2.95
N PHE A 151 -20.29 18.40 2.81
CA PHE A 151 -21.27 17.88 1.86
C PHE A 151 -22.71 17.82 2.40
N GLY A 152 -22.94 18.07 3.70
CA GLY A 152 -24.26 18.02 4.34
C GLY A 152 -24.84 16.59 4.38
N ILE A 153 -23.99 15.58 4.55
CA ILE A 153 -24.38 14.17 4.52
C ILE A 153 -24.22 13.53 5.91
N PRO A 154 -25.09 12.59 6.29
CA PRO A 154 -24.99 11.91 7.58
C PRO A 154 -23.88 10.86 7.66
N ASP A 155 -23.47 10.33 6.51
CA ASP A 155 -22.42 9.33 6.37
C ASP A 155 -21.78 9.39 4.98
N GLY A 156 -20.59 8.78 4.83
CA GLY A 156 -19.83 8.78 3.58
C GLY A 156 -20.50 8.08 2.41
N LEU A 157 -21.45 7.16 2.65
CA LEU A 157 -22.08 6.38 1.58
C LEU A 157 -22.91 7.24 0.63
N ARG A 158 -23.39 8.40 1.08
CA ARG A 158 -24.13 9.36 0.26
C ARG A 158 -23.26 10.31 -0.54
N LEU A 159 -21.94 10.27 -0.41
CA LEU A 159 -21.04 11.21 -1.06
C LEU A 159 -21.21 11.22 -2.58
N TYR A 160 -21.29 10.07 -3.22
CA TYR A 160 -21.46 9.97 -4.67
C TYR A 160 -22.81 10.53 -5.16
N GLU A 161 -23.86 10.35 -4.38
CA GLU A 161 -25.19 10.91 -4.69
C GLU A 161 -25.14 12.43 -4.73
N VAL A 162 -24.52 13.02 -3.70
CA VAL A 162 -24.39 14.49 -3.60
C VAL A 162 -23.43 15.05 -4.66
N LEU A 163 -22.29 14.39 -4.91
CA LEU A 163 -21.35 14.81 -5.96
C LEU A 163 -22.01 14.86 -7.34
N ASN A 164 -22.83 13.86 -7.67
CA ASN A 164 -23.51 13.77 -8.96
C ASN A 164 -24.73 14.70 -9.09
N ALA A 165 -25.20 15.31 -7.99
CA ALA A 165 -26.32 16.25 -8.01
C ALA A 165 -25.94 17.65 -8.55
N GLN A 166 -24.65 17.95 -8.64
CA GLN A 166 -24.13 19.24 -9.10
C GLN A 166 -23.01 19.02 -10.12
N ASP A 167 -22.72 20.02 -10.93
CA ASP A 167 -21.63 19.98 -11.89
C ASP A 167 -20.25 20.27 -11.23
N LEU A 168 -19.18 20.06 -11.99
CA LEU A 168 -17.82 20.30 -11.52
C LEU A 168 -17.57 21.78 -11.19
N ALA A 169 -18.16 22.72 -11.95
CA ALA A 169 -17.98 24.14 -11.73
C ALA A 169 -18.50 24.55 -10.34
N TYR A 170 -19.69 24.08 -9.98
CA TYR A 170 -20.25 24.30 -8.64
C TYR A 170 -19.29 23.80 -7.54
N TRP A 171 -18.72 22.60 -7.68
CA TRP A 171 -17.82 22.05 -6.67
C TRP A 171 -16.47 22.79 -6.59
N ARG A 172 -15.94 23.25 -7.72
CA ARG A 172 -14.74 24.10 -7.75
C ARG A 172 -14.94 25.40 -7.01
N ASP A 173 -16.02 26.11 -7.32
CA ASP A 173 -16.33 27.41 -6.70
C ASP A 173 -16.55 27.26 -5.20
N ARG A 174 -17.31 26.24 -4.81
CA ARG A 174 -17.57 25.94 -3.39
C ARG A 174 -16.30 25.58 -2.64
N TRP A 175 -15.40 24.80 -3.26
CA TRP A 175 -14.12 24.45 -2.68
C TRP A 175 -13.20 25.67 -2.54
N ALA A 176 -13.15 26.55 -3.52
CA ALA A 176 -12.36 27.77 -3.46
C ALA A 176 -12.82 28.71 -2.31
N ILE A 177 -14.13 28.85 -2.11
CA ILE A 177 -14.70 29.59 -0.99
C ILE A 177 -14.30 28.95 0.35
N HIS A 178 -14.49 27.65 0.48
CA HIS A 178 -14.14 26.90 1.69
C HIS A 178 -12.65 27.00 2.03
N GLN A 179 -11.77 26.91 1.04
CA GLN A 179 -10.33 27.09 1.24
C GLN A 179 -9.99 28.49 1.75
N ALA A 180 -10.63 29.53 1.21
CA ALA A 180 -10.41 30.90 1.64
C ALA A 180 -10.87 31.14 3.08
N GLU A 181 -12.00 30.54 3.48
CA GLU A 181 -12.52 30.63 4.86
C GLU A 181 -11.64 29.89 5.89
N HIS A 182 -10.97 28.81 5.49
CA HIS A 182 -10.15 27.95 6.36
C HIS A 182 -8.65 28.01 6.04
N ALA A 183 -8.18 29.06 5.36
CA ALA A 183 -6.79 29.18 4.88
C ALA A 183 -5.76 28.96 6.01
N GLY A 184 -6.01 29.49 7.20
CA GLY A 184 -5.11 29.33 8.35
C GLY A 184 -4.99 27.88 8.85
N GLU A 185 -6.05 27.08 8.75
CA GLU A 185 -6.02 25.65 9.13
C GLU A 185 -5.22 24.84 8.11
N PHE A 186 -5.38 25.14 6.83
CA PHE A 186 -4.60 24.49 5.76
C PHE A 186 -3.12 24.85 5.85
N GLU A 187 -2.79 26.13 6.05
CA GLU A 187 -1.41 26.58 6.22
C GLU A 187 -0.75 25.93 7.44
N ALA A 188 -1.46 25.83 8.57
CA ALA A 188 -0.96 25.17 9.76
C ALA A 188 -0.72 23.67 9.52
N ALA A 189 -1.63 22.98 8.84
CA ALA A 189 -1.47 21.57 8.49
C ALA A 189 -0.28 21.34 7.55
N VAL A 190 -0.11 22.18 6.52
CA VAL A 190 1.02 22.15 5.60
C VAL A 190 2.33 22.46 6.32
N ALA A 191 2.37 23.45 7.19
CA ALA A 191 3.56 23.81 7.95
C ALA A 191 4.01 22.69 8.90
N ALA A 192 3.07 22.01 9.57
CA ALA A 192 3.35 20.86 10.40
C ALA A 192 4.02 19.72 9.60
N VAL A 193 3.48 19.38 8.43
CA VAL A 193 4.05 18.36 7.55
C VAL A 193 5.40 18.80 6.99
N THR A 194 5.55 20.06 6.59
CA THR A 194 6.80 20.56 5.98
C THR A 194 7.94 20.58 6.98
N SER A 195 7.69 20.83 8.26
CA SER A 195 8.72 20.76 9.31
C SER A 195 9.25 19.34 9.53
N GLU A 196 8.40 18.31 9.35
CA GLU A 196 8.81 16.90 9.41
C GLU A 196 9.54 16.46 8.12
N VAL A 197 9.12 16.97 6.95
CA VAL A 197 9.72 16.63 5.64
C VAL A 197 11.15 17.17 5.52
N ALA A 198 11.50 18.29 6.13
CA ALA A 198 12.87 18.81 6.14
C ALA A 198 13.89 17.81 6.74
N SER A 199 13.43 16.88 7.58
CA SER A 199 14.25 15.79 8.12
C SER A 199 14.44 14.60 7.17
N VAL A 200 13.58 14.45 6.14
CA VAL A 200 13.60 13.31 5.21
C VAL A 200 14.71 13.43 4.15
N ASP A 201 15.10 14.65 3.77
CA ASP A 201 16.19 14.87 2.80
C ASP A 201 17.56 14.52 3.38
N SER A 202 17.68 14.38 4.70
CA SER A 202 18.90 13.96 5.39
C SER A 202 19.04 12.44 5.54
N LEU A 203 18.05 11.65 5.12
CA LEU A 203 18.15 10.19 5.20
C LEU A 203 19.15 9.67 4.18
N PRO A 204 20.16 8.89 4.61
CA PRO A 204 21.14 8.32 3.70
C PRO A 204 20.45 7.43 2.66
N GLU A 205 20.91 7.49 1.42
CA GLU A 205 20.42 6.57 0.40
C GLU A 205 20.68 5.12 0.85
N PRO A 206 19.66 4.26 0.84
CA PRO A 206 19.84 2.87 1.23
C PRO A 206 20.83 2.20 0.27
N ALA A 207 21.87 1.57 0.81
CA ALA A 207 22.77 0.74 0.02
C ALA A 207 21.95 -0.40 -0.62
N VAL A 208 22.08 -0.56 -1.92
CA VAL A 208 21.42 -1.65 -2.67
C VAL A 208 22.46 -2.71 -3.08
N PRO A 209 22.08 -3.98 -3.22
CA PRO A 209 22.97 -5.02 -3.73
C PRO A 209 23.48 -4.68 -5.13
N GLY A 210 24.74 -5.01 -5.41
CA GLY A 210 25.32 -4.80 -6.74
C GLY A 210 24.57 -5.57 -7.84
N GLY A 211 24.63 -5.07 -9.09
CA GLY A 211 23.88 -5.62 -10.23
C GLY A 211 24.09 -7.12 -10.48
N ILE A 212 25.32 -7.63 -10.28
CA ILE A 212 25.63 -9.06 -10.38
C ILE A 212 24.84 -9.88 -9.35
N SER A 213 24.76 -9.42 -8.10
CA SER A 213 23.99 -10.09 -7.04
C SER A 213 22.50 -10.08 -7.36
N GLN A 214 21.96 -8.96 -7.86
CA GLN A 214 20.57 -8.86 -8.29
C GLN A 214 20.29 -9.80 -9.48
N PHE A 215 21.18 -9.86 -10.46
CA PHE A 215 21.06 -10.76 -11.61
C PHE A 215 20.96 -12.22 -11.16
N PHE A 216 21.87 -12.71 -10.31
CA PHE A 216 21.79 -14.09 -9.82
C PHE A 216 20.57 -14.34 -8.94
N THR A 217 20.11 -13.36 -8.20
CA THR A 217 18.85 -13.47 -7.43
C THR A 217 17.64 -13.64 -8.36
N LEU A 218 17.55 -12.85 -9.43
CA LEU A 218 16.48 -12.96 -10.42
C LEU A 218 16.57 -14.26 -11.21
N LEU A 219 17.76 -14.68 -11.59
CA LEU A 219 18.01 -15.94 -12.29
C LEU A 219 17.57 -17.13 -11.42
N ALA A 220 18.00 -17.18 -10.17
CA ALA A 220 17.61 -18.24 -9.22
C ALA A 220 16.08 -18.27 -9.02
N ARG A 221 15.43 -17.10 -8.91
CA ARG A 221 13.96 -17.00 -8.84
C ARG A 221 13.32 -17.57 -10.12
N ARG A 222 13.84 -17.21 -11.30
CA ARG A 222 13.33 -17.69 -12.59
C ARG A 222 13.45 -19.21 -12.74
N PHE A 223 14.59 -19.78 -12.37
CA PHE A 223 14.79 -21.25 -12.39
C PHE A 223 13.82 -21.94 -11.42
N ARG A 224 13.63 -21.41 -10.21
CA ARG A 224 12.69 -21.99 -9.25
C ARG A 224 11.25 -21.99 -9.75
N LEU A 225 10.81 -20.89 -10.38
CA LEU A 225 9.50 -20.79 -11.00
C LEU A 225 9.35 -21.79 -12.14
N PHE A 226 10.35 -21.90 -13.03
CA PHE A 226 10.35 -22.82 -14.16
C PHE A 226 10.17 -24.28 -13.72
N PHE A 227 10.97 -24.74 -12.74
CA PHE A 227 10.88 -26.13 -12.26
C PHE A 227 9.65 -26.43 -11.41
N ARG A 228 8.97 -25.41 -10.90
CA ARG A 228 7.71 -25.58 -10.15
C ARG A 228 6.45 -25.47 -11.02
N ASP A 229 6.57 -24.95 -12.21
CA ASP A 229 5.49 -24.90 -13.20
C ASP A 229 5.46 -26.21 -14.01
N THR A 230 4.78 -27.21 -13.44
CA THR A 230 4.69 -28.53 -14.05
C THR A 230 4.00 -28.53 -15.41
N GLY A 231 3.04 -27.61 -15.65
CA GLY A 231 2.36 -27.45 -16.93
C GLY A 231 3.30 -26.94 -18.00
N TYR A 232 4.05 -25.89 -17.71
CA TYR A 232 5.02 -25.32 -18.62
C TYR A 232 6.19 -26.29 -18.88
N LEU A 233 6.65 -26.98 -17.85
CA LEU A 233 7.71 -28.00 -17.96
C LEU A 233 7.26 -29.16 -18.88
N GLY A 234 6.05 -29.66 -18.65
CA GLY A 234 5.47 -30.73 -19.48
C GLY A 234 5.31 -30.32 -20.94
N LEU A 235 4.81 -29.10 -21.19
CA LEU A 235 4.68 -28.57 -22.54
C LEU A 235 6.04 -28.41 -23.24
N THR A 236 7.05 -27.89 -22.52
CA THR A 236 8.41 -27.73 -23.06
C THR A 236 9.02 -29.08 -23.42
N LEU A 237 8.88 -30.09 -22.55
CA LEU A 237 9.36 -31.43 -22.85
C LEU A 237 8.62 -32.05 -24.05
N ALA A 238 7.30 -31.90 -24.16
CA ALA A 238 6.50 -32.44 -25.23
C ALA A 238 6.80 -31.81 -26.63
N ILE A 239 7.32 -30.56 -26.63
CA ILE A 239 7.72 -29.88 -27.88
C ILE A 239 9.17 -30.24 -28.28
N THR A 240 10.00 -30.60 -27.27
CA THR A 240 11.44 -30.86 -27.51
C THR A 240 11.74 -32.31 -27.86
N PHE A 241 10.85 -33.23 -27.49
CA PHE A 241 10.90 -34.68 -27.78
C PHE A 241 9.68 -35.15 -28.55
#